data_e2eb220567e605654de5cca4f9df381c
#
_entry.id   e2eb220567e605654de5cca4f9df381c
#
_cell.length_a   1.000
_cell.length_b   1.000
_cell.length_c   1.000
_cell.angle_alpha   90.00
_cell.angle_beta   90.00
_cell.angle_gamma   90.00
#
_symmetry.space_group_name_H-M   'P 1'
#
loop_
_entity.id
_entity.type
_entity.pdbx_description
1 polymer ?
#
loop_
_entity_poly.entity_id
_entity_poly.type
_entity_poly.pdbx_seq_one_letter_code
_entity_poly.pdbx_strand_id
1 'polypeptide(L)'
;MEVTNKKSPTPVELIDWLNDEGVIELDWDFPEDGDLVAAGLDSLAIVRLVAAVEDRFEVELGVDDLTRAHLATPTTLAALISVKTA
;
A
#
# COMPACT_ATOMS: atom_id res chain seq x y z
N MET A 1 -19.09 -3.61 -16.97
CA MET A 1 -18.64 -3.59 -16.52
C MET A 1 -18.23 -3.32 -15.76
N GLU A 2 -18.20 -3.34 -15.34
CA GLU A 2 -17.84 -3.27 -14.63
C GLU A 2 -17.53 -2.81 -13.78
N VAL A 3 -17.56 -2.82 -13.37
CA VAL A 3 -17.33 -2.59 -12.48
C VAL A 3 -16.67 -2.09 -11.83
N THR A 4 -16.46 -1.81 -11.35
CA THR A 4 -15.81 -1.48 -10.69
C THR A 4 -15.39 -1.10 -9.81
N ASN A 5 -15.19 -0.86 -9.57
CA ASN A 5 -15.08 -0.36 -8.56
C ASN A 5 -13.94 -0.13 -7.95
N LYS A 6 -13.64 0.44 -7.37
CA LYS A 6 -12.80 0.64 -6.75
C LYS A 6 -12.47 -0.23 -5.93
N LYS A 7 -11.96 -1.00 -6.05
CA LYS A 7 -11.66 -1.88 -5.31
C LYS A 7 -10.36 -1.84 -4.81
N SER A 8 -9.97 -2.51 -3.81
CA SER A 8 -8.64 -2.61 -3.26
C SER A 8 -7.70 -3.23 -4.28
N PRO A 9 -6.45 -2.82 -4.29
CA PRO A 9 -5.48 -3.37 -5.23
C PRO A 9 -5.03 -4.76 -4.81
N THR A 10 -4.60 -5.55 -5.79
CA THR A 10 -3.89 -6.77 -5.49
C THR A 10 -2.47 -6.40 -5.02
N PRO A 11 -1.75 -7.30 -4.37
CA PRO A 11 -0.37 -6.99 -3.98
C PRO A 11 0.51 -6.59 -5.16
N VAL A 12 0.34 -7.24 -6.31
CA VAL A 12 1.14 -6.91 -7.50
C VAL A 12 0.81 -5.50 -8.00
N GLU A 13 -0.48 -5.18 -8.06
CA GLU A 13 -0.90 -3.84 -8.46
C GLU A 13 -0.38 -2.78 -7.50
N LEU A 14 -0.34 -3.13 -6.22
CA LEU A 14 0.12 -2.22 -5.19
C LEU A 14 1.61 -1.92 -5.36
N ILE A 15 2.40 -2.92 -5.71
CA ILE A 15 3.83 -2.73 -5.95
C ILE A 15 4.04 -1.73 -7.08
N ASP A 16 3.34 -1.89 -8.19
CA ASP A 16 3.42 -0.97 -9.31
C ASP A 16 3.00 0.44 -8.91
N TRP A 17 1.91 0.52 -8.16
CA TRP A 17 1.36 1.80 -7.75
C TRP A 17 2.31 2.55 -6.81
N LEU A 18 2.95 1.83 -5.88
CA LEU A 18 3.90 2.45 -4.96
C LEU A 18 5.08 3.05 -5.72
N ASN A 19 5.53 2.36 -6.77
CA ASN A 19 6.59 2.90 -7.62
C ASN A 19 6.13 4.14 -8.37
N ASP A 20 4.93 4.08 -8.94
CA ASP A 20 4.39 5.19 -9.71
C ASP A 20 4.19 6.44 -8.86
N GLU A 21 3.77 6.25 -7.63
CA GLU A 21 3.52 7.39 -6.73
C GLU A 21 4.79 7.94 -6.08
N GLY A 22 5.89 7.26 -6.29
CA GLY A 22 7.15 7.71 -5.70
C GLY A 22 7.24 7.50 -4.20
N VAL A 23 6.41 6.59 -3.67
CA VAL A 23 6.44 6.26 -2.25
C VAL A 23 7.71 5.51 -1.91
N ILE A 24 8.04 4.53 -2.73
CA ILE A 24 9.20 3.67 -2.52
C ILE A 24 9.55 3.03 -3.85
N GLU A 25 10.83 2.79 -4.08
CA GLU A 25 11.28 2.12 -5.31
C GLU A 25 11.38 0.63 -5.07
N LEU A 26 10.64 -0.13 -5.82
CA LEU A 26 10.66 -1.59 -5.74
C LEU A 26 10.94 -2.16 -7.12
N ASP A 27 11.69 -3.27 -7.16
CA ASP A 27 11.92 -3.96 -8.42
C ASP A 27 10.61 -4.53 -8.94
N TRP A 28 10.52 -4.68 -10.26
CA TRP A 28 9.30 -5.21 -10.87
C TRP A 28 8.96 -6.61 -10.37
N ASP A 29 9.96 -7.36 -9.92
CA ASP A 29 9.76 -8.72 -9.41
C ASP A 29 9.77 -8.79 -7.89
N PHE A 30 9.54 -7.64 -7.22
CA PHE A 30 9.49 -7.61 -5.77
C PHE A 30 8.40 -8.58 -5.28
N PRO A 31 8.73 -9.48 -4.33
CA PRO A 31 7.74 -10.48 -3.90
C PRO A 31 6.57 -9.85 -3.17
N GLU A 32 5.40 -10.47 -3.31
CA GLU A 32 4.19 -9.98 -2.64
C GLU A 32 4.32 -10.01 -1.12
N ASP A 33 5.13 -10.91 -0.59
CA ASP A 33 5.40 -10.99 0.84
C ASP A 33 6.79 -10.49 1.20
N GLY A 34 7.39 -9.67 0.32
CA GLY A 34 8.69 -9.08 0.58
C GLY A 34 8.62 -8.01 1.66
N ASP A 35 9.73 -7.82 2.35
CA ASP A 35 9.81 -6.89 3.47
C ASP A 35 9.92 -5.45 2.97
N LEU A 36 8.84 -4.70 3.07
CA LEU A 36 8.81 -3.31 2.62
C LEU A 36 9.73 -2.42 3.44
N VAL A 37 9.84 -2.68 4.73
CA VAL A 37 10.71 -1.88 5.59
C VAL A 37 12.16 -2.06 5.17
N ALA A 38 12.55 -3.30 4.91
CA ALA A 38 13.91 -3.58 4.44
C ALA A 38 14.16 -2.95 3.07
N ALA A 39 13.12 -2.79 2.27
CA ALA A 39 13.23 -2.21 0.93
C ALA A 39 13.28 -0.68 0.96
N GLY A 40 13.05 -0.07 2.12
CA GLY A 40 13.16 1.38 2.24
C GLY A 40 11.93 2.12 2.73
N LEU A 41 10.93 1.40 3.24
CA LEU A 41 9.72 2.05 3.74
C LEU A 41 10.02 2.62 5.12
N ASP A 42 10.61 3.81 5.12
CA ASP A 42 10.95 4.52 6.36
C ASP A 42 9.83 5.49 6.73
N SER A 43 10.06 6.30 7.76
CA SER A 43 9.03 7.23 8.26
C SER A 43 8.54 8.19 7.19
N LEU A 44 9.44 8.72 6.39
CA LEU A 44 9.07 9.65 5.34
C LEU A 44 8.23 8.94 4.26
N ALA A 45 8.64 7.73 3.88
CA ALA A 45 7.90 6.95 2.90
C ALA A 45 6.51 6.62 3.43
N ILE A 46 6.39 6.33 4.73
CA ILE A 46 5.09 6.03 5.33
C ILE A 46 4.17 7.26 5.25
N VAL A 47 4.70 8.45 5.49
CA VAL A 47 3.90 9.68 5.36
C VAL A 47 3.38 9.83 3.94
N ARG A 48 4.25 9.59 2.96
CA ARG A 48 3.85 9.66 1.56
C ARG A 48 2.82 8.60 1.21
N LEU A 49 3.02 7.40 1.76
CA LEU A 49 2.11 6.29 1.54
C LEU A 49 0.71 6.63 2.05
N VAL A 50 0.62 7.15 3.28
CA VAL A 50 -0.66 7.50 3.87
C VAL A 50 -1.39 8.51 3.00
N ALA A 51 -0.70 9.58 2.60
CA ALA A 51 -1.32 10.61 1.79
C ALA A 51 -1.81 10.04 0.46
N ALA A 52 -1.00 9.20 -0.17
CA ALA A 52 -1.35 8.63 -1.47
C ALA A 52 -2.51 7.65 -1.36
N VAL A 53 -2.53 6.83 -0.32
CA VAL A 53 -3.61 5.86 -0.12
C VAL A 53 -4.92 6.59 0.16
N GLU A 54 -4.89 7.58 1.03
CA GLU A 54 -6.10 8.33 1.37
C GLU A 54 -6.68 9.02 0.15
N ASP A 55 -5.80 9.57 -0.68
CA ASP A 55 -6.24 10.27 -1.88
C ASP A 55 -6.76 9.29 -2.94
N ARG A 56 -6.02 8.22 -3.18
CA ARG A 56 -6.33 7.28 -4.26
C ARG A 56 -7.57 6.45 -3.97
N PHE A 57 -7.71 5.99 -2.75
CA PHE A 57 -8.78 5.07 -2.37
C PHE A 57 -9.88 5.73 -1.56
N GLU A 58 -9.72 7.02 -1.26
CA GLU A 58 -10.73 7.81 -0.54
C GLU A 58 -11.06 7.20 0.81
N VAL A 59 -10.03 6.84 1.56
CA VAL A 59 -10.17 6.24 2.88
C VAL A 59 -9.36 7.05 3.89
N GLU A 60 -9.57 6.79 5.16
CA GLU A 60 -8.78 7.42 6.21
C GLU A 60 -7.96 6.35 6.92
N LEU A 61 -6.68 6.61 7.08
CA LEU A 61 -5.79 5.72 7.82
C LEU A 61 -5.46 6.37 9.16
N GLY A 62 -5.89 5.74 10.23
CA GLY A 62 -5.58 6.21 11.56
C GLY A 62 -4.27 5.64 12.07
N VAL A 63 -3.83 6.14 13.22
CA VAL A 63 -2.60 5.66 13.84
C VAL A 63 -2.67 4.15 14.08
N ASP A 64 -3.84 3.66 14.46
CA ASP A 64 -4.03 2.24 14.73
C ASP A 64 -3.84 1.37 13.49
N ASP A 65 -4.03 1.96 12.31
CA ASP A 65 -3.86 1.22 11.05
C ASP A 65 -2.40 1.11 10.65
N LEU A 66 -1.55 2.01 11.12
CA LEU A 66 -0.18 2.12 10.67
C LEU A 66 0.76 1.29 11.53
N THR A 67 0.40 0.03 11.75
CA THR A 67 1.21 -0.87 12.55
C THR A 67 2.27 -1.53 11.67
N ARG A 68 3.31 -2.02 12.32
CA ARG A 68 4.34 -2.75 11.61
C ARG A 68 3.74 -3.93 10.84
N ALA A 69 2.77 -4.61 11.43
CA ALA A 69 2.14 -5.76 10.79
C ALA A 69 1.46 -5.38 9.49
N HIS A 70 0.76 -4.24 9.47
CA HIS A 70 0.05 -3.81 8.26
C HIS A 70 1.00 -3.32 7.18
N LEU A 71 2.12 -2.75 7.57
CA LEU A 71 3.05 -2.13 6.63
C LEU A 71 4.21 -3.04 6.24
N ALA A 72 4.17 -4.29 6.70
CA ALA A 72 5.32 -5.19 6.53
C ALA A 72 5.54 -5.63 5.09
N THR A 73 4.48 -5.97 4.38
CA THR A 73 4.58 -6.52 3.04
C THR A 73 3.49 -5.96 2.14
N PRO A 74 3.66 -6.07 0.81
CA PRO A 74 2.57 -5.68 -0.10
C PRO A 74 1.27 -6.43 0.20
N THR A 75 1.36 -7.71 0.56
CA THR A 75 0.18 -8.49 0.88
C THR A 75 -0.56 -7.93 2.09
N THR A 76 0.17 -7.62 3.18
CA THR A 76 -0.48 -7.09 4.38
C THR A 76 -1.02 -5.68 4.15
N LEU A 77 -0.30 -4.88 3.36
CA LEU A 77 -0.75 -3.53 3.05
C LEU A 77 -2.01 -3.57 2.18
N ALA A 78 -2.04 -4.45 1.19
CA ALA A 78 -3.21 -4.62 0.35
C ALA A 78 -4.41 -5.07 1.18
N ALA A 79 -4.18 -5.95 2.16
CA ALA A 79 -5.26 -6.40 3.04
C ALA A 79 -5.81 -5.25 3.87
N LEU A 80 -4.95 -4.37 4.36
CA LEU A 80 -5.39 -3.19 5.10
C LEU A 80 -6.26 -2.30 4.24
N ILE A 81 -5.82 -2.02 3.02
CA ILE A 81 -6.59 -1.18 2.11
C ILE A 81 -7.93 -1.83 1.80
N SER A 82 -7.94 -3.14 1.63
CA SER A 82 -9.16 -3.88 1.35
C SER A 82 -10.19 -3.70 2.48
N VAL A 83 -9.74 -3.77 3.72
CA VAL A 83 -10.62 -3.57 4.87
C VAL A 83 -11.17 -2.15 4.88
N LYS A 84 -10.34 -1.17 4.56
CA LYS A 84 -10.76 0.23 4.59
C LYS A 84 -11.71 0.58 3.47
N THR A 85 -11.60 -0.09 2.33
CA THR A 85 -12.45 0.20 1.18
C THR A 85 -13.72 -0.64 1.16
N ALA A 86 -13.83 -1.59 2.05
CA ALA A 86 -14.99 -2.49 2.11
C ALA A 86 -16.28 -1.73 2.48
#